data_cd15ecdadf099d006c32d6230c8977a9
#
_entry.id   cd15ecdadf099d006c32d6230c8977a9
#
_cell.length_a   1.000
_cell.length_b   1.000
_cell.length_c   1.000
_cell.angle_alpha   90.00
_cell.angle_beta   90.00
_cell.angle_gamma   90.00
#
_symmetry.space_group_name_H-M   'P 1'
#
loop_
_entity.id
_entity.type
_entity.pdbx_description
1 polymer ?
#
loop_
_entity_poly.entity_id
_entity_poly.type
_entity_poly.pdbx_seq_one_letter_code
_entity_poly.pdbx_strand_id
1 'polypeptide(L)'
;MEPKNNCKLCKRLVKLRNKNKILFPDYFNNRVLGTGPIKSNLLIVGLAPGLKGANRTGITFQGDFSGELLFDLLFKNKLVIVSNKSKERKNLKCRITNAVKCLPPKNRPNTLEIKQCNTFLKAEIFRMINLKVILTLGEIAHKSTILALNKKVSEYKFQHFAKHEITEKILLINSYHCSRYNINTKKLKISDLDKIFKYVKNLLNL
;
A
#
# COMPACT_ATOMS: atom_id res chain seq x y z
N MET A 1 5.57 -4.08 -15.49
CA MET A 1 6.75 -4.88 -15.04
C MET A 1 6.65 -5.07 -13.53
N GLU A 2 6.90 -6.27 -13.02
CA GLU A 2 6.96 -6.59 -11.58
C GLU A 2 8.37 -7.02 -11.19
N PRO A 3 8.79 -6.84 -9.93
CA PRO A 3 10.10 -7.31 -9.52
C PRO A 3 10.17 -8.85 -9.62
N LYS A 4 11.29 -9.38 -10.15
CA LYS A 4 11.53 -10.83 -10.22
C LYS A 4 11.60 -11.42 -8.79
N ASN A 5 11.32 -12.73 -8.64
CA ASN A 5 11.40 -13.43 -7.34
C ASN A 5 12.76 -13.24 -6.65
N ASN A 6 13.82 -13.22 -7.41
CA ASN A 6 15.20 -13.03 -6.96
C ASN A 6 15.71 -11.59 -7.15
N CYS A 7 14.83 -10.59 -7.15
CA CYS A 7 15.23 -9.18 -7.31
C CYS A 7 16.37 -8.82 -6.35
N LYS A 8 17.48 -8.30 -6.91
CA LYS A 8 18.72 -7.97 -6.21
C LYS A 8 19.04 -6.46 -6.20
N LEU A 9 18.12 -5.60 -6.65
CA LEU A 9 18.36 -4.17 -6.80
C LEU A 9 18.76 -3.48 -5.47
N CYS A 10 18.17 -3.87 -4.36
CA CYS A 10 18.38 -3.26 -3.05
C CYS A 10 19.24 -4.17 -2.17
N LYS A 11 20.57 -4.04 -2.21
CA LYS A 11 21.52 -4.92 -1.48
C LYS A 11 21.17 -5.08 0.01
N ARG A 12 20.82 -3.97 0.69
CA ARG A 12 20.44 -3.97 2.12
C ARG A 12 19.18 -4.80 2.39
N LEU A 13 18.16 -4.68 1.54
CA LEU A 13 16.91 -5.44 1.66
C LEU A 13 17.12 -6.92 1.33
N VAL A 14 17.98 -7.22 0.36
CA VAL A 14 18.38 -8.61 0.05
C VAL A 14 19.09 -9.25 1.24
N LYS A 15 20.05 -8.55 1.87
CA LYS A 15 20.74 -9.04 3.07
C LYS A 15 19.75 -9.33 4.20
N LEU A 16 18.80 -8.41 4.47
CA LEU A 16 17.76 -8.62 5.49
C LEU A 16 16.85 -9.79 5.14
N ARG A 17 16.42 -9.90 3.88
CA ARG A 17 15.59 -11.01 3.41
C ARG A 17 16.26 -12.37 3.64
N ASN A 18 17.56 -12.49 3.29
CA ASN A 18 18.32 -13.72 3.47
C ASN A 18 18.50 -14.06 4.95
N LYS A 19 18.76 -13.05 5.81
CA LYS A 19 18.80 -13.22 7.26
C LYS A 19 17.45 -13.72 7.81
N ASN A 20 16.36 -13.13 7.35
CA ASN A 20 15.02 -13.51 7.81
C ASN A 20 14.61 -14.91 7.36
N LYS A 21 15.09 -15.40 6.22
CA LYS A 21 14.88 -16.81 5.81
C LYS A 21 15.48 -17.82 6.78
N ILE A 22 16.55 -17.44 7.47
CA ILE A 22 17.18 -18.28 8.51
C ILE A 22 16.45 -18.11 9.84
N LEU A 23 16.14 -16.86 10.24
CA LEU A 23 15.53 -16.56 11.55
C LEU A 23 14.03 -16.91 11.62
N PHE A 24 13.34 -16.87 10.50
CA PHE A 24 11.90 -17.10 10.38
C PHE A 24 11.62 -17.96 9.15
N PRO A 25 11.99 -19.26 9.14
CA PRO A 25 11.89 -20.13 7.96
C PRO A 25 10.45 -20.26 7.44
N ASP A 26 9.45 -20.21 8.32
CA ASP A 26 8.03 -20.33 7.98
C ASP A 26 7.43 -19.03 7.39
N TYR A 27 8.19 -17.93 7.38
CA TYR A 27 7.72 -16.68 6.79
C TYR A 27 8.00 -16.67 5.29
N PHE A 28 7.14 -15.97 4.55
CA PHE A 28 7.30 -15.80 3.09
C PHE A 28 8.67 -15.22 2.71
N ASN A 29 9.18 -14.25 3.47
CA ASN A 29 10.53 -13.67 3.36
C ASN A 29 10.95 -13.35 1.91
N ASN A 30 10.07 -12.75 1.14
CA ASN A 30 10.35 -12.37 -0.25
C ASN A 30 9.72 -11.00 -0.56
N ARG A 31 9.83 -10.55 -1.82
CA ARG A 31 9.09 -9.38 -2.29
C ARG A 31 7.60 -9.64 -2.23
N VAL A 32 6.83 -8.68 -1.76
CA VAL A 32 5.37 -8.76 -1.72
C VAL A 32 4.80 -7.94 -2.86
N LEU A 33 4.07 -8.60 -3.74
CA LEU A 33 3.40 -7.97 -4.88
C LEU A 33 2.07 -7.34 -4.44
N GLY A 34 1.52 -6.46 -5.28
CA GLY A 34 0.18 -5.92 -5.05
C GLY A 34 -0.88 -7.01 -5.10
N THR A 35 -1.92 -6.86 -4.27
CA THR A 35 -3.07 -7.76 -4.15
C THR A 35 -4.33 -7.07 -4.70
N GLY A 36 -5.22 -7.82 -5.29
CA GLY A 36 -6.46 -7.34 -5.91
C GLY A 36 -6.34 -7.07 -7.42
N PRO A 37 -7.49 -6.85 -8.10
CA PRO A 37 -7.55 -6.76 -9.55
C PRO A 37 -6.77 -5.57 -10.11
N ILE A 38 -6.00 -5.79 -11.17
CA ILE A 38 -5.27 -4.71 -11.87
C ILE A 38 -6.24 -3.76 -12.61
N LYS A 39 -7.45 -4.20 -12.92
CA LYS A 39 -8.49 -3.40 -13.57
C LYS A 39 -9.32 -2.56 -12.60
N SER A 40 -8.98 -2.53 -11.30
CA SER A 40 -9.69 -1.74 -10.29
C SER A 40 -9.59 -0.24 -10.54
N ASN A 41 -10.65 0.49 -10.16
CA ASN A 41 -10.70 1.95 -10.19
C ASN A 41 -9.98 2.60 -9.00
N LEU A 42 -9.67 1.82 -7.96
CA LEU A 42 -9.02 2.26 -6.71
C LEU A 42 -7.69 1.54 -6.52
N LEU A 43 -6.63 2.30 -6.28
CA LEU A 43 -5.33 1.82 -5.82
C LEU A 43 -5.06 2.33 -4.41
N ILE A 44 -4.73 1.44 -3.48
CA ILE A 44 -4.25 1.80 -2.14
C ILE A 44 -2.75 1.53 -2.07
N VAL A 45 -1.98 2.55 -1.71
CA VAL A 45 -0.52 2.47 -1.64
C VAL A 45 -0.05 2.64 -0.21
N GLY A 46 0.59 1.61 0.35
CA GLY A 46 1.30 1.66 1.63
C GLY A 46 2.79 1.91 1.47
N LEU A 47 3.52 1.83 2.59
CA LEU A 47 4.97 2.05 2.63
C LEU A 47 5.76 0.84 2.14
N ALA A 48 5.70 -0.25 2.89
CA ALA A 48 6.48 -1.48 2.69
C ALA A 48 5.91 -2.62 3.54
N PRO A 49 6.25 -3.89 3.26
CA PRO A 49 5.88 -5.02 4.10
C PRO A 49 6.42 -4.88 5.53
N GLY A 50 5.58 -5.13 6.54
CA GLY A 50 6.00 -5.30 7.93
C GLY A 50 6.46 -6.73 8.21
N LEU A 51 7.38 -6.92 9.19
CA LEU A 51 7.96 -8.23 9.50
C LEU A 51 6.88 -9.28 9.84
N LYS A 52 6.01 -8.98 10.82
CA LYS A 52 4.93 -9.88 11.27
C LYS A 52 3.69 -9.85 10.37
N GLY A 53 3.61 -8.88 9.46
CA GLY A 53 2.54 -8.70 8.49
C GLY A 53 2.86 -9.31 7.13
N ALA A 54 2.88 -8.48 6.10
CA ALA A 54 3.04 -8.92 4.71
C ALA A 54 4.36 -9.65 4.42
N ASN A 55 5.45 -9.40 5.16
CA ASN A 55 6.67 -10.20 5.01
C ASN A 55 6.49 -11.65 5.52
N ARG A 56 5.60 -11.87 6.50
CA ARG A 56 5.26 -13.20 6.98
C ARG A 56 4.32 -13.92 6.03
N THR A 57 3.28 -13.23 5.55
CA THR A 57 2.18 -13.86 4.82
C THR A 57 2.36 -13.88 3.30
N GLY A 58 3.20 -13.00 2.74
CA GLY A 58 3.33 -12.79 1.30
C GLY A 58 2.20 -11.95 0.69
N ILE A 59 1.23 -11.50 1.48
CA ILE A 59 0.04 -10.77 1.03
C ILE A 59 0.05 -9.36 1.62
N THR A 60 -0.17 -8.33 0.77
CA THR A 60 -0.17 -6.92 1.23
C THR A 60 -1.20 -6.68 2.32
N PHE A 61 -0.80 -5.97 3.38
CA PHE A 61 -1.66 -5.63 4.51
C PHE A 61 -2.37 -6.83 5.16
N GLN A 62 -1.67 -7.97 5.28
CA GLN A 62 -2.19 -9.14 6.00
C GLN A 62 -1.24 -9.56 7.12
N GLY A 63 -1.83 -9.82 8.31
CA GLY A 63 -1.14 -10.44 9.44
C GLY A 63 -0.58 -9.48 10.47
N ASP A 64 -0.87 -8.18 10.37
CA ASP A 64 -0.56 -7.18 11.39
C ASP A 64 -1.72 -6.20 11.62
N PHE A 65 -1.61 -5.40 12.66
CA PHE A 65 -2.65 -4.43 13.06
C PHE A 65 -3.08 -3.49 11.93
N SER A 66 -2.12 -2.96 11.16
CA SER A 66 -2.43 -2.03 10.06
C SER A 66 -3.25 -2.71 8.97
N GLY A 67 -2.95 -3.96 8.71
CA GLY A 67 -3.68 -4.78 7.77
C GLY A 67 -5.09 -5.09 8.25
N GLU A 68 -5.26 -5.52 9.50
CA GLU A 68 -6.59 -5.80 10.06
C GLU A 68 -7.46 -4.54 10.02
N LEU A 69 -6.96 -3.40 10.52
CA LEU A 69 -7.71 -2.14 10.50
C LEU A 69 -8.08 -1.72 9.07
N LEU A 70 -7.16 -1.84 8.10
CA LEU A 70 -7.44 -1.50 6.71
C LEU A 70 -8.58 -2.37 6.16
N PHE A 71 -8.51 -3.69 6.38
CA PHE A 71 -9.54 -4.60 5.86
C PHE A 71 -10.88 -4.46 6.55
N ASP A 72 -10.93 -4.16 7.85
CA ASP A 72 -12.17 -3.86 8.56
C ASP A 72 -12.89 -2.65 7.94
N LEU A 73 -12.13 -1.59 7.60
CA LEU A 73 -12.67 -0.42 6.94
C LEU A 73 -13.07 -0.66 5.49
N LEU A 74 -12.31 -1.48 4.75
CA LEU A 74 -12.68 -1.89 3.39
C LEU A 74 -13.98 -2.71 3.41
N PHE A 75 -14.12 -3.65 4.36
CA PHE A 75 -15.32 -4.45 4.53
C PHE A 75 -16.52 -3.58 4.90
N LYS A 76 -16.39 -2.73 5.93
CA LYS A 76 -17.43 -1.79 6.36
C LYS A 76 -17.95 -0.92 5.21
N ASN A 77 -17.05 -0.52 4.31
CA ASN A 77 -17.39 0.32 3.16
C ASN A 77 -17.72 -0.47 1.89
N LYS A 78 -17.90 -1.80 1.97
CA LYS A 78 -18.27 -2.69 0.85
C LYS A 78 -17.25 -2.70 -0.31
N LEU A 79 -15.98 -2.39 -0.01
CA LEU A 79 -14.85 -2.44 -0.95
C LEU A 79 -14.18 -3.82 -1.00
N VAL A 80 -14.61 -4.74 -0.14
CA VAL A 80 -14.25 -6.17 -0.10
C VAL A 80 -15.48 -6.96 0.18
N ILE A 81 -15.64 -8.10 -0.50
CA ILE A 81 -16.65 -9.10 -0.18
C ILE A 81 -15.95 -10.25 0.54
N VAL A 82 -16.23 -10.43 1.83
CA VAL A 82 -15.74 -11.58 2.60
C VAL A 82 -16.76 -12.70 2.46
N SER A 83 -16.34 -13.87 2.00
CA SER A 83 -17.19 -15.05 2.07
C SER A 83 -17.24 -15.57 3.51
N ASN A 84 -18.43 -15.90 4.01
CA ASN A 84 -18.68 -16.36 5.40
C ASN A 84 -17.92 -17.65 5.78
N LYS A 85 -17.26 -18.34 4.85
CA LYS A 85 -16.62 -19.64 5.08
C LYS A 85 -15.10 -19.64 5.10
N SER A 86 -14.46 -18.54 4.78
CA SER A 86 -12.99 -18.43 4.87
C SER A 86 -12.59 -16.99 5.17
N LYS A 87 -11.61 -16.83 6.06
CA LYS A 87 -10.92 -15.54 6.26
C LYS A 87 -10.14 -15.11 5.02
N GLU A 88 -10.34 -15.77 3.90
CA GLU A 88 -9.76 -15.42 2.63
C GLU A 88 -10.39 -14.13 2.12
N ARG A 89 -9.57 -13.11 2.00
CA ARG A 89 -9.91 -11.78 1.50
C ARG A 89 -10.08 -11.82 -0.03
N LYS A 90 -11.05 -12.64 -0.50
CA LYS A 90 -11.41 -12.77 -1.92
C LYS A 90 -12.34 -11.63 -2.33
N ASN A 91 -12.31 -11.27 -3.61
CA ASN A 91 -13.19 -10.25 -4.21
C ASN A 91 -12.91 -8.81 -3.72
N LEU A 92 -11.64 -8.42 -3.69
CA LEU A 92 -11.25 -7.02 -3.56
C LEU A 92 -11.80 -6.19 -4.74
N LYS A 93 -12.47 -5.09 -4.46
CA LYS A 93 -12.85 -4.08 -5.46
C LYS A 93 -11.75 -3.03 -5.67
N CYS A 94 -10.65 -3.15 -4.96
CA CYS A 94 -9.49 -2.28 -5.05
C CYS A 94 -8.20 -3.09 -5.23
N ARG A 95 -7.17 -2.45 -5.74
CA ARG A 95 -5.81 -2.96 -5.71
C ARG A 95 -5.06 -2.37 -4.53
N ILE A 96 -4.31 -3.18 -3.81
CA ILE A 96 -3.52 -2.76 -2.65
C ILE A 96 -2.06 -3.10 -2.91
N THR A 97 -1.17 -2.14 -2.74
CA THR A 97 0.25 -2.32 -2.97
C THR A 97 1.11 -1.52 -1.99
N ASN A 98 2.43 -1.65 -2.08
CA ASN A 98 3.39 -0.87 -1.31
C ASN A 98 4.36 -0.13 -2.24
N ALA A 99 4.84 1.04 -1.81
CA ALA A 99 5.88 1.80 -2.50
C ALA A 99 7.18 0.99 -2.62
N VAL A 100 7.56 0.27 -1.56
CA VAL A 100 8.70 -0.66 -1.55
C VAL A 100 8.19 -2.08 -1.35
N LYS A 101 8.59 -3.01 -2.23
CA LYS A 101 8.04 -4.37 -2.26
C LYS A 101 8.69 -5.35 -1.28
N CYS A 102 9.77 -4.96 -0.60
CA CYS A 102 10.51 -5.80 0.35
C CYS A 102 10.50 -5.17 1.74
N LEU A 103 10.57 -6.01 2.79
CA LEU A 103 10.72 -5.55 4.17
C LEU A 103 12.01 -4.74 4.35
N PRO A 104 11.94 -3.47 4.79
CA PRO A 104 13.14 -2.71 5.14
C PRO A 104 13.46 -2.85 6.64
N PRO A 105 14.75 -2.72 7.05
CA PRO A 105 15.11 -2.66 8.46
C PRO A 105 14.35 -1.58 9.21
N LYS A 106 13.83 -1.92 10.41
CA LYS A 106 13.04 -1.02 11.27
C LYS A 106 11.84 -0.38 10.54
N ASN A 107 11.27 -1.07 9.53
CA ASN A 107 10.19 -0.56 8.67
C ASN A 107 10.49 0.80 8.00
N ARG A 108 11.79 1.10 7.76
CA ARG A 108 12.22 2.37 7.15
C ARG A 108 13.08 2.11 5.91
N PRO A 109 12.51 2.20 4.71
CA PRO A 109 13.29 2.17 3.48
C PRO A 109 14.11 3.47 3.36
N ASN A 110 15.30 3.38 2.75
CA ASN A 110 16.07 4.56 2.40
C ASN A 110 15.66 5.12 1.02
N THR A 111 16.15 6.31 0.69
CA THR A 111 15.82 7.01 -0.56
C THR A 111 16.19 6.21 -1.80
N LEU A 112 17.34 5.51 -1.79
CA LEU A 112 17.78 4.68 -2.91
C LEU A 112 16.83 3.49 -3.14
N GLU A 113 16.41 2.83 -2.07
CA GLU A 113 15.46 1.71 -2.13
C GLU A 113 14.09 2.14 -2.65
N ILE A 114 13.62 3.32 -2.21
CA ILE A 114 12.39 3.93 -2.72
C ILE A 114 12.54 4.19 -4.23
N LYS A 115 13.62 4.86 -4.65
CA LYS A 115 13.88 5.20 -6.05
C LYS A 115 13.96 3.95 -6.94
N GLN A 116 14.70 2.93 -6.51
CA GLN A 116 14.84 1.68 -7.26
C GLN A 116 13.51 0.91 -7.37
N CYS A 117 12.73 0.87 -6.29
CA CYS A 117 11.45 0.16 -6.28
C CYS A 117 10.33 0.94 -6.97
N ASN A 118 10.49 2.24 -7.15
CA ASN A 118 9.51 3.13 -7.76
C ASN A 118 9.19 2.77 -9.22
N THR A 119 10.16 2.20 -9.96
CA THR A 119 9.94 1.70 -11.33
C THR A 119 8.82 0.65 -11.39
N PHE A 120 8.70 -0.20 -10.35
CA PHE A 120 7.64 -1.20 -10.26
C PHE A 120 6.29 -0.59 -9.88
N LEU A 121 6.29 0.39 -8.96
CA LEU A 121 5.07 1.13 -8.63
C LEU A 121 4.54 1.88 -9.84
N LYS A 122 5.42 2.56 -10.57
CA LYS A 122 5.10 3.23 -11.83
C LYS A 122 4.46 2.26 -12.83
N ALA A 123 5.12 1.14 -13.11
CA ALA A 123 4.60 0.14 -14.04
C ALA A 123 3.25 -0.45 -13.58
N GLU A 124 3.04 -0.62 -12.27
CA GLU A 124 1.77 -1.07 -11.71
C GLU A 124 0.64 -0.06 -11.95
N ILE A 125 0.88 1.22 -11.65
CA ILE A 125 -0.06 2.32 -11.87
C ILE A 125 -0.44 2.42 -13.36
N PHE A 126 0.53 2.40 -14.26
CA PHE A 126 0.29 2.52 -15.70
C PHE A 126 -0.49 1.33 -16.31
N ARG A 127 -0.43 0.16 -15.68
CA ARG A 127 -1.24 -1.02 -16.08
C ARG A 127 -2.69 -0.93 -15.61
N MET A 128 -3.01 -0.07 -14.66
CA MET A 128 -4.37 0.11 -14.11
C MET A 128 -5.17 1.07 -15.00
N ILE A 129 -5.59 0.61 -16.18
CA ILE A 129 -6.26 1.42 -17.21
C ILE A 129 -7.57 2.08 -16.75
N ASN A 130 -8.22 1.50 -15.72
CA ASN A 130 -9.48 2.01 -15.16
C ASN A 130 -9.25 2.86 -13.89
N LEU A 131 -8.00 3.16 -13.54
CA LEU A 131 -7.66 3.87 -12.30
C LEU A 131 -8.28 5.27 -12.27
N LYS A 132 -9.05 5.54 -11.21
CA LYS A 132 -9.68 6.84 -10.94
C LYS A 132 -9.18 7.46 -9.63
N VAL A 133 -8.92 6.62 -8.62
CA VAL A 133 -8.51 7.09 -7.29
C VAL A 133 -7.28 6.36 -6.83
N ILE A 134 -6.30 7.11 -6.31
CA ILE A 134 -5.16 6.58 -5.56
C ILE A 134 -5.27 7.06 -4.12
N LEU A 135 -5.37 6.14 -3.17
CA LEU A 135 -5.30 6.42 -1.74
C LEU A 135 -3.92 6.06 -1.21
N THR A 136 -3.18 7.05 -0.70
CA THR A 136 -1.87 6.82 -0.10
C THR A 136 -1.94 6.80 1.42
N LEU A 137 -1.31 5.80 2.04
CA LEU A 137 -1.24 5.61 3.48
C LEU A 137 0.15 6.01 3.99
N GLY A 138 0.31 7.28 4.31
CA GLY A 138 1.54 7.90 4.82
C GLY A 138 2.34 8.69 3.78
N GLU A 139 3.18 9.57 4.28
CA GLU A 139 3.92 10.56 3.47
C GLU A 139 4.88 9.92 2.45
N ILE A 140 5.55 8.82 2.82
CA ILE A 140 6.48 8.14 1.89
C ILE A 140 5.70 7.47 0.75
N ALA A 141 4.52 6.89 1.04
CA ALA A 141 3.65 6.34 0.02
C ALA A 141 3.16 7.44 -0.95
N HIS A 142 2.77 8.59 -0.41
CA HIS A 142 2.41 9.76 -1.20
C HIS A 142 3.56 10.21 -2.12
N LYS A 143 4.74 10.52 -1.55
CA LYS A 143 5.90 10.98 -2.34
C LYS A 143 6.28 9.96 -3.42
N SER A 144 6.27 8.68 -3.08
CA SER A 144 6.56 7.60 -4.04
C SER A 144 5.53 7.54 -5.16
N THR A 145 4.26 7.77 -4.87
CA THR A 145 3.19 7.79 -5.87
C THR A 145 3.32 8.98 -6.81
N ILE A 146 3.59 10.19 -6.29
CA ILE A 146 3.84 11.39 -7.10
C ILE A 146 5.02 11.16 -8.06
N LEU A 147 6.13 10.60 -7.57
CA LEU A 147 7.28 10.26 -8.41
C LEU A 147 6.93 9.21 -9.48
N ALA A 148 6.15 8.18 -9.14
CA ALA A 148 5.71 7.15 -10.07
C ALA A 148 4.82 7.72 -11.20
N LEU A 149 4.10 8.80 -10.91
CA LEU A 149 3.26 9.54 -11.87
C LEU A 149 4.04 10.60 -12.68
N ASN A 150 5.39 10.65 -12.53
CA ASN A 150 6.28 11.64 -13.16
C ASN A 150 5.92 13.10 -12.81
N LYS A 151 5.44 13.35 -11.60
CA LYS A 151 5.10 14.68 -11.10
C LYS A 151 6.14 15.17 -10.08
N LYS A 152 6.23 16.48 -9.86
CA LYS A 152 7.11 17.09 -8.86
C LYS A 152 6.45 17.03 -7.48
N VAL A 153 7.13 16.42 -6.50
CA VAL A 153 6.60 16.27 -5.13
C VAL A 153 6.28 17.61 -4.47
N SER A 154 7.02 18.67 -4.78
CA SER A 154 6.80 20.01 -4.23
C SER A 154 5.44 20.63 -4.60
N GLU A 155 4.83 20.20 -5.70
CA GLU A 155 3.53 20.69 -6.17
C GLU A 155 2.34 20.07 -5.40
N TYR A 156 2.58 18.98 -4.67
CA TYR A 156 1.54 18.17 -4.00
C TYR A 156 1.89 17.99 -2.53
N LYS A 157 1.43 18.91 -1.68
CA LYS A 157 1.73 18.85 -0.23
C LYS A 157 1.01 17.67 0.43
N PHE A 158 1.75 16.87 1.21
CA PHE A 158 1.16 15.83 2.02
C PHE A 158 0.41 16.40 3.22
N GLN A 159 -0.88 16.12 3.32
CA GLN A 159 -1.72 16.39 4.48
C GLN A 159 -2.78 15.29 4.57
N HIS A 160 -3.21 14.94 5.78
CA HIS A 160 -4.31 13.99 5.96
C HIS A 160 -5.58 14.51 5.28
N PHE A 161 -6.20 13.64 4.49
CA PHE A 161 -7.38 13.91 3.66
C PHE A 161 -7.18 15.00 2.59
N ALA A 162 -5.95 15.40 2.31
CA ALA A 162 -5.69 16.24 1.13
C ALA A 162 -6.05 15.47 -0.14
N LYS A 163 -6.58 16.19 -1.10
CA LYS A 163 -7.03 15.69 -2.41
C LYS A 163 -6.28 16.47 -3.48
N HIS A 164 -5.70 15.73 -4.43
CA HIS A 164 -4.91 16.31 -5.51
C HIS A 164 -5.37 15.74 -6.84
N GLU A 165 -5.82 16.58 -7.71
CA GLU A 165 -6.09 16.23 -9.11
C GLU A 165 -4.76 16.06 -9.83
N ILE A 166 -4.39 14.81 -10.11
CA ILE A 166 -3.15 14.49 -10.81
C ILE A 166 -3.32 14.64 -12.31
N THR A 167 -4.46 14.21 -12.80
CA THR A 167 -4.95 14.38 -14.17
C THR A 167 -6.46 14.53 -14.11
N GLU A 168 -7.11 14.87 -15.21
CA GLU A 168 -8.60 14.90 -15.32
C GLU A 168 -9.26 13.59 -14.89
N LYS A 169 -8.53 12.47 -14.90
CA LYS A 169 -9.05 11.12 -14.61
C LYS A 169 -8.61 10.57 -13.25
N ILE A 170 -7.53 11.10 -12.66
CA ILE A 170 -6.91 10.50 -11.46
C ILE A 170 -6.89 11.51 -10.31
N LEU A 171 -7.61 11.18 -9.25
CA LEU A 171 -7.58 11.85 -7.96
C LEU A 171 -6.67 11.10 -6.99
N LEU A 172 -5.69 11.80 -6.41
CA LEU A 172 -4.86 11.29 -5.32
C LEU A 172 -5.40 11.79 -3.99
N ILE A 173 -5.65 10.89 -3.07
CA ILE A 173 -6.12 11.18 -1.71
C ILE A 173 -5.07 10.68 -0.72
N ASN A 174 -4.78 11.49 0.29
CA ASN A 174 -3.80 11.15 1.31
C ASN A 174 -4.44 10.77 2.64
N SER A 175 -3.83 9.83 3.33
CA SER A 175 -4.09 9.57 4.75
C SER A 175 -2.78 9.43 5.51
N TYR A 176 -2.77 9.76 6.81
CA TYR A 176 -1.74 9.22 7.69
C TYR A 176 -1.79 7.69 7.66
N HIS A 177 -0.65 7.05 7.91
CA HIS A 177 -0.57 5.58 7.92
C HIS A 177 -1.39 5.01 9.07
N CYS A 178 -2.17 3.97 8.82
CA CYS A 178 -3.03 3.28 9.79
C CYS A 178 -2.26 2.37 10.76
N SER A 179 -1.06 2.77 11.16
CA SER A 179 -0.24 2.03 12.11
C SER A 179 -0.78 2.15 13.54
N ARG A 180 -0.52 1.11 14.37
CA ARG A 180 -0.84 1.14 15.80
C ARG A 180 -0.28 2.39 16.47
N TYR A 181 0.94 2.81 16.11
CA TYR A 181 1.55 4.03 16.63
C TYR A 181 0.69 5.28 16.37
N ASN A 182 0.26 5.51 15.12
CA ASN A 182 -0.54 6.68 14.78
C ASN A 182 -1.94 6.66 15.43
N ILE A 183 -2.53 5.47 15.60
CA ILE A 183 -3.81 5.32 16.32
C ILE A 183 -3.62 5.61 17.81
N ASN A 184 -2.63 4.99 18.46
CA ASN A 184 -2.39 5.17 19.90
C ASN A 184 -1.99 6.60 20.26
N THR A 185 -1.20 7.27 19.41
CA THR A 185 -0.82 8.69 19.60
C THR A 185 -1.91 9.68 19.17
N LYS A 186 -3.09 9.18 18.76
CA LYS A 186 -4.22 9.99 18.26
C LYS A 186 -3.87 10.88 17.04
N LYS A 187 -2.74 10.62 16.37
CA LYS A 187 -2.38 11.29 15.12
C LYS A 187 -3.37 10.94 13.98
N LEU A 188 -3.94 9.74 14.02
CA LEU A 188 -5.01 9.28 13.15
C LEU A 188 -6.12 8.67 14.00
N LYS A 189 -7.35 9.15 13.86
CA LYS A 189 -8.54 8.49 14.41
C LYS A 189 -9.10 7.52 13.36
N ILE A 190 -9.62 6.39 13.81
CA ILE A 190 -10.26 5.40 12.94
C ILE A 190 -11.44 6.01 12.19
N SER A 191 -12.21 6.88 12.85
CA SER A 191 -13.33 7.62 12.25
C SER A 191 -12.89 8.49 11.07
N ASP A 192 -11.71 9.10 11.14
CA ASP A 192 -11.24 9.99 10.08
C ASP A 192 -10.76 9.19 8.86
N LEU A 193 -10.17 8.01 9.09
CA LEU A 193 -9.86 7.09 8.00
C LEU A 193 -11.14 6.51 7.37
N ASP A 194 -12.16 6.19 8.17
CA ASP A 194 -13.47 5.72 7.68
C ASP A 194 -14.15 6.78 6.78
N LYS A 195 -14.07 8.07 7.15
CA LYS A 195 -14.57 9.17 6.31
C LYS A 195 -13.92 9.17 4.92
N ILE A 196 -12.60 8.89 4.84
CA ILE A 196 -11.90 8.79 3.56
C ILE A 196 -12.46 7.64 2.73
N PHE A 197 -12.66 6.46 3.32
CA PHE A 197 -13.22 5.32 2.60
C PHE A 197 -14.66 5.54 2.13
N LYS A 198 -15.50 6.19 2.95
CA LYS A 198 -16.85 6.60 2.55
C LYS A 198 -16.81 7.56 1.36
N TYR A 199 -15.93 8.56 1.43
CA TYR A 199 -15.75 9.51 0.33
C TYR A 199 -15.31 8.81 -0.97
N VAL A 200 -14.31 7.93 -0.89
CA VAL A 200 -13.81 7.15 -2.04
C VAL A 200 -14.91 6.26 -2.63
N LYS A 201 -15.68 5.57 -1.76
CA LYS A 201 -16.79 4.73 -2.19
C LYS A 201 -17.84 5.52 -2.98
N ASN A 202 -18.26 6.68 -2.44
CA ASN A 202 -19.26 7.53 -3.09
C ASN A 202 -18.75 8.08 -4.44
N LEU A 203 -17.48 8.51 -4.47
CA LEU A 203 -16.84 9.01 -5.71
C LEU A 203 -16.78 7.96 -6.82
N LEU A 204 -16.61 6.69 -6.46
CA LEU A 204 -16.48 5.58 -7.40
C LEU A 204 -17.81 4.84 -7.66
N ASN A 205 -18.90 5.23 -7.00
CA ASN A 205 -20.22 4.58 -7.07
C ASN A 205 -20.14 3.06 -6.79
N LEU A 206 -19.42 2.66 -5.73
CA LEU A 206 -19.13 1.26 -5.38
C LEU A 206 -20.03 0.70 -4.28
#